data_abc81db5a653e75c16574004d7854d7f
#
_entry.id   abc81db5a653e75c16574004d7854d7f
#
_cell.length_a   1.000
_cell.length_b   1.000
_cell.length_c   1.000
_cell.angle_alpha   90.00
_cell.angle_beta   90.00
_cell.angle_gamma   90.00
#
_symmetry.space_group_name_H-M   'P 1'
#
loop_
_entity.id
_entity.type
_entity.pdbx_description
1 polymer ?
#
loop_
_entity_poly.entity_id
_entity_poly.type
_entity_poly.pdbx_seq_one_letter_code
_entity_poly.pdbx_strand_id
1 'polypeptide(L)'
;IDAKGRPVRLGFALGNEYSDHITERQNYLYLAHSKLRHCAIGPEMIAGIPPSHIEGASRIKRGGKVIWEKPFLTGEANMSHTIANLEYHHFKYEGFRRPGDVHIHFFGTGTLSIADGIATEDGDEFEISAPGFGAPLRNRLKTFKQNYKPGGVKPL
;
A
#
# COMPACT_ATOMS: atom_id res chain seq x y z
N ILE A 1 8.31 -12.73 10.81
CA ILE A 1 8.31 -14.16 11.09
C ILE A 1 9.38 -14.43 12.14
N ASP A 2 9.02 -15.08 13.27
CA ASP A 2 9.96 -15.38 14.35
C ASP A 2 10.97 -16.47 13.96
N ALA A 3 11.94 -16.71 14.86
CA ALA A 3 12.99 -17.71 14.64
C ALA A 3 12.48 -19.16 14.47
N LYS A 4 11.22 -19.42 14.79
CA LYS A 4 10.56 -20.73 14.63
C LYS A 4 9.64 -20.80 13.42
N GLY A 5 9.65 -19.79 12.55
CA GLY A 5 8.78 -19.71 11.39
C GLY A 5 7.32 -19.36 11.70
N ARG A 6 7.04 -18.76 12.86
CA ARG A 6 5.68 -18.36 13.25
C ARG A 6 5.43 -16.90 12.92
N PRO A 7 4.29 -16.57 12.26
CA PRO A 7 3.90 -15.19 12.07
C PRO A 7 3.63 -14.49 13.41
N VAL A 8 4.12 -13.26 13.54
CA VAL A 8 3.92 -12.39 14.70
C VAL A 8 3.50 -11.03 14.21
N ARG A 9 2.36 -10.54 14.68
CA ARG A 9 1.90 -9.18 14.33
C ARG A 9 2.68 -8.16 15.17
N LEU A 10 3.36 -7.25 14.50
CA LEU A 10 4.14 -6.18 15.15
C LEU A 10 3.26 -4.95 15.43
N GLY A 11 2.42 -4.57 14.48
CA GLY A 11 1.60 -3.37 14.59
C GLY A 11 0.97 -2.99 13.26
N PHE A 12 0.54 -1.74 13.16
CA PHE A 12 -0.09 -1.18 11.98
C PHE A 12 0.37 0.28 11.76
N ALA A 13 0.27 0.75 10.54
CA ALA A 13 0.70 2.07 10.12
C ALA A 13 -0.20 2.60 9.01
N LEU A 14 -0.15 3.90 8.76
CA LEU A 14 -0.68 4.44 7.50
C LEU A 14 0.13 3.88 6.33
N GLY A 15 -0.53 3.56 5.23
CA GLY A 15 0.10 3.04 4.04
C GLY A 15 -0.45 3.69 2.77
N ASN A 16 0.41 3.84 1.77
CA ASN A 16 0.03 4.20 0.42
C ASN A 16 0.53 3.13 -0.54
N GLU A 17 -0.38 2.27 -0.99
CA GLU A 17 -0.10 1.30 -2.04
C GLU A 17 -0.35 1.96 -3.39
N TYR A 18 0.71 2.21 -4.15
CA TYR A 18 0.57 2.76 -5.48
C TYR A 18 0.09 1.70 -6.47
N SER A 19 -0.92 2.07 -7.28
CA SER A 19 -1.43 1.23 -8.36
C SER A 19 -1.19 1.89 -9.71
N ASP A 20 -0.56 1.18 -10.63
CA ASP A 20 -0.39 1.62 -12.00
C ASP A 20 -1.65 1.28 -12.81
N HIS A 21 -2.60 2.19 -12.80
CA HIS A 21 -3.88 2.02 -13.50
C HIS A 21 -3.74 1.95 -15.03
N ILE A 22 -2.66 2.46 -15.60
CA ILE A 22 -2.40 2.33 -17.04
C ILE A 22 -2.12 0.87 -17.38
N THR A 23 -1.30 0.19 -16.59
CA THR A 23 -1.03 -1.24 -16.72
C THR A 23 -2.29 -2.06 -16.43
N GLU A 24 -3.00 -1.75 -15.34
CA GLU A 24 -4.21 -2.46 -14.92
C GLU A 24 -5.30 -2.45 -15.99
N ARG A 25 -5.51 -1.31 -16.68
CA ARG A 25 -6.52 -1.15 -17.72
C ARG A 25 -6.24 -1.94 -19.01
N GLN A 26 -5.02 -2.37 -19.22
CA GLN A 26 -4.67 -3.16 -20.42
C GLN A 26 -5.31 -4.55 -20.37
N ASN A 27 -5.33 -5.18 -19.19
CA ASN A 27 -5.94 -6.48 -18.98
C ASN A 27 -6.17 -6.67 -17.47
N TYR A 28 -7.36 -7.17 -17.09
CA TYR A 28 -7.70 -7.49 -15.69
C TYR A 28 -6.65 -8.42 -15.01
N LEU A 29 -6.03 -9.33 -15.77
CA LEU A 29 -4.97 -10.20 -15.25
C LEU A 29 -3.73 -9.42 -14.78
N TYR A 30 -3.59 -8.17 -15.17
CA TYR A 30 -2.50 -7.30 -14.70
C TYR A 30 -2.79 -6.58 -13.37
N LEU A 31 -3.89 -6.90 -12.69
CA LEU A 31 -4.20 -6.32 -11.38
C LEU A 31 -3.03 -6.47 -10.41
N ALA A 32 -2.56 -7.70 -10.18
CA ALA A 32 -1.40 -7.94 -9.31
C ALA A 32 -0.12 -7.28 -9.85
N HIS A 33 0.09 -7.34 -11.18
CA HIS A 33 1.27 -6.73 -11.82
C HIS A 33 1.29 -5.20 -11.67
N SER A 34 0.13 -4.54 -11.70
CA SER A 34 0.01 -3.09 -11.50
C SER A 34 0.44 -2.62 -10.10
N LYS A 35 0.49 -3.54 -9.13
CA LYS A 35 0.93 -3.30 -7.76
C LYS A 35 2.44 -3.43 -7.56
N LEU A 36 3.19 -3.90 -8.54
CA LEU A 36 4.65 -3.99 -8.49
C LEU A 36 5.28 -2.60 -8.66
N ARG A 37 4.97 -1.71 -7.74
CA ARG A 37 5.46 -0.34 -7.64
C ARG A 37 5.93 -0.07 -6.22
N HIS A 38 6.71 0.99 -6.02
CA HIS A 38 7.12 1.39 -4.68
C HIS A 38 5.90 1.86 -3.88
N CYS A 39 5.79 1.36 -2.66
CA CYS A 39 4.78 1.74 -1.69
C CYS A 39 5.41 2.64 -0.62
N ALA A 40 4.59 3.38 0.12
CA ALA A 40 5.00 4.12 1.29
C ALA A 40 4.24 3.63 2.53
N ILE A 41 4.92 3.59 3.66
CA ILE A 41 4.35 3.25 4.98
C ILE A 41 4.92 4.18 6.04
N GLY A 42 4.18 4.39 7.11
CA GLY A 42 4.63 5.20 8.24
C GLY A 42 3.97 6.59 8.28
N PRO A 43 4.64 7.61 8.85
CA PRO A 43 5.97 7.57 9.49
C PRO A 43 6.01 6.83 10.82
N GLU A 44 4.86 6.49 11.38
CA GLU A 44 4.73 5.78 12.66
C GLU A 44 4.18 4.38 12.45
N MET A 45 4.63 3.46 13.29
CA MET A 45 4.01 2.16 13.48
C MET A 45 3.43 2.11 14.90
N ILE A 46 2.15 1.82 15.02
CA ILE A 46 1.46 1.64 16.28
C ILE A 46 1.45 0.15 16.59
N ALA A 47 2.02 -0.23 17.73
CA ALA A 47 2.05 -1.62 18.17
C ALA A 47 0.66 -2.13 18.53
N GLY A 48 0.38 -3.40 18.25
CA GLY A 48 -0.85 -4.05 18.66
C GLY A 48 -1.85 -4.29 17.51
N ILE A 49 -3.13 -4.29 17.86
CA ILE A 49 -4.23 -4.61 16.96
C ILE A 49 -4.80 -3.29 16.40
N PRO A 50 -5.00 -3.17 15.08
CA PRO A 50 -5.62 -1.97 14.51
C PRO A 50 -7.07 -1.83 14.97
N PRO A 51 -7.58 -0.60 15.14
CA PRO A 51 -9.01 -0.37 15.33
C PRO A 51 -9.84 -1.00 14.21
N SER A 52 -11.01 -1.52 14.55
CA SER A 52 -11.90 -2.16 13.57
C SER A 52 -12.47 -1.16 12.56
N HIS A 53 -12.54 0.11 12.92
CA HIS A 53 -13.04 1.20 12.07
C HIS A 53 -12.12 2.41 12.16
N ILE A 54 -11.67 2.88 11.02
CA ILE A 54 -10.80 4.05 10.89
C ILE A 54 -11.33 4.93 9.76
N GLU A 55 -11.56 6.19 10.06
CA GLU A 55 -11.85 7.23 9.09
C GLU A 55 -10.61 8.11 8.92
N GLY A 56 -10.26 8.41 7.70
CA GLY A 56 -9.11 9.27 7.40
C GLY A 56 -9.35 10.14 6.18
N ALA A 57 -8.33 10.89 5.81
CA ALA A 57 -8.34 11.73 4.61
C ALA A 57 -7.11 11.43 3.76
N SER A 58 -7.34 11.33 2.45
CA SER A 58 -6.30 11.21 1.44
C SER A 58 -6.29 12.46 0.58
N ARG A 59 -5.10 13.03 0.35
CA ARG A 59 -4.89 14.26 -0.42
C ARG A 59 -3.81 14.05 -1.46
N ILE A 60 -3.95 14.79 -2.57
CA ILE A 60 -2.87 14.96 -3.54
C ILE A 60 -2.57 16.45 -3.65
N LYS A 61 -1.30 16.79 -3.51
CA LYS A 61 -0.80 18.17 -3.62
C LYS A 61 0.12 18.30 -4.81
N ARG A 62 -0.08 19.35 -5.59
CA ARG A 62 0.80 19.74 -6.70
C ARG A 62 1.30 21.17 -6.48
N GLY A 63 2.61 21.36 -6.46
CA GLY A 63 3.20 22.66 -6.16
C GLY A 63 2.75 23.24 -4.79
N GLY A 64 2.52 22.38 -3.80
CA GLY A 64 2.05 22.77 -2.46
C GLY A 64 0.54 23.02 -2.35
N LYS A 65 -0.22 22.99 -3.46
CA LYS A 65 -1.68 23.19 -3.46
C LYS A 65 -2.38 21.83 -3.48
N VAL A 66 -3.46 21.70 -2.69
CA VAL A 66 -4.34 20.53 -2.74
C VAL A 66 -5.10 20.55 -4.06
N ILE A 67 -4.89 19.52 -4.89
CA ILE A 67 -5.60 19.34 -6.17
C ILE A 67 -6.71 18.28 -6.06
N TRP A 68 -6.66 17.45 -5.03
CA TRP A 68 -7.68 16.45 -4.74
C TRP A 68 -7.65 16.11 -3.24
N GLU A 69 -8.83 15.90 -2.68
CA GLU A 69 -9.00 15.45 -1.30
C GLU A 69 -10.29 14.63 -1.18
N LYS A 70 -10.21 13.48 -0.51
CA LYS A 70 -11.39 12.69 -0.13
C LYS A 70 -11.18 11.98 1.21
N PRO A 71 -12.27 11.75 1.96
CA PRO A 71 -12.24 10.84 3.08
C PRO A 71 -12.08 9.40 2.60
N PHE A 72 -11.54 8.55 3.48
CA PHE A 72 -11.52 7.10 3.29
C PHE A 72 -11.95 6.39 4.56
N LEU A 73 -12.46 5.17 4.37
CA LEU A 73 -12.76 4.24 5.44
C LEU A 73 -11.84 3.02 5.32
N THR A 74 -11.29 2.58 6.44
CA THR A 74 -10.51 1.33 6.53
C THR A 74 -10.69 0.67 7.89
N GLY A 75 -10.02 -0.45 8.12
CA GLY A 75 -10.22 -1.29 9.29
C GLY A 75 -11.16 -2.45 8.99
N GLU A 76 -11.11 -3.50 9.82
CA GLU A 76 -11.78 -4.78 9.55
C GLU A 76 -13.30 -4.66 9.36
N ALA A 77 -13.96 -3.72 10.06
CA ALA A 77 -15.38 -3.45 9.90
C ALA A 77 -15.77 -2.91 8.51
N ASN A 78 -14.79 -2.42 7.74
CA ASN A 78 -14.99 -1.88 6.38
C ASN A 78 -14.42 -2.80 5.29
N MET A 79 -14.05 -4.04 5.63
CA MET A 79 -13.43 -5.00 4.73
C MET A 79 -14.40 -6.12 4.36
N SER A 80 -14.24 -6.68 3.16
CA SER A 80 -15.01 -7.86 2.71
C SER A 80 -14.52 -9.17 3.35
N HIS A 81 -13.29 -9.20 3.86
CA HIS A 81 -12.68 -10.36 4.49
C HIS A 81 -12.05 -9.97 5.82
N THR A 82 -12.10 -10.87 6.81
CA THR A 82 -11.42 -10.64 8.09
C THR A 82 -9.91 -10.69 7.93
N ILE A 83 -9.20 -9.96 8.79
CA ILE A 83 -7.72 -9.99 8.83
C ILE A 83 -7.24 -11.41 9.08
N ALA A 84 -7.88 -12.14 10.00
CA ALA A 84 -7.54 -13.53 10.28
C ALA A 84 -7.65 -14.45 9.05
N ASN A 85 -8.68 -14.25 8.21
CA ASN A 85 -8.82 -15.01 6.97
C ASN A 85 -7.70 -14.67 5.96
N LEU A 86 -7.35 -13.40 5.82
CA LEU A 86 -6.27 -12.96 4.94
C LEU A 86 -4.92 -13.49 5.42
N GLU A 87 -4.63 -13.41 6.71
CA GLU A 87 -3.42 -13.97 7.33
C GLU A 87 -3.32 -15.48 7.10
N TYR A 88 -4.44 -16.22 7.31
CA TYR A 88 -4.47 -17.67 7.04
C TYR A 88 -4.12 -17.97 5.58
N HIS A 89 -4.76 -17.30 4.64
CA HIS A 89 -4.52 -17.54 3.21
C HIS A 89 -3.13 -17.19 2.76
N HIS A 90 -2.47 -16.20 3.38
CA HIS A 90 -1.09 -15.86 3.11
C HIS A 90 -0.13 -16.87 3.76
N PHE A 91 -0.24 -17.09 5.05
CA PHE A 91 0.71 -17.88 5.82
C PHE A 91 0.52 -19.40 5.75
N LYS A 92 -0.54 -19.91 5.11
CA LYS A 92 -0.65 -21.35 4.83
C LYS A 92 0.47 -21.87 3.92
N TYR A 93 1.10 -21.00 3.13
CA TYR A 93 2.23 -21.35 2.29
C TYR A 93 3.55 -21.20 3.06
N GLU A 94 4.32 -22.27 3.13
CA GLU A 94 5.58 -22.31 3.89
C GLU A 94 6.60 -21.28 3.41
N GLY A 95 6.66 -21.00 2.11
CA GLY A 95 7.56 -20.02 1.50
C GLY A 95 7.42 -18.61 2.06
N PHE A 96 6.27 -18.26 2.66
CA PHE A 96 6.03 -16.96 3.31
C PHE A 96 6.31 -16.99 4.82
N ARG A 97 6.89 -18.06 5.37
CA ARG A 97 7.18 -18.20 6.78
C ARG A 97 8.67 -18.35 7.08
N ARG A 98 9.53 -17.77 6.26
CA ARG A 98 10.97 -17.79 6.51
C ARG A 98 11.32 -16.91 7.72
N PRO A 99 12.07 -17.42 8.69
CA PRO A 99 12.50 -16.65 9.86
C PRO A 99 13.19 -15.34 9.44
N GLY A 100 12.81 -14.24 10.08
CA GLY A 100 13.34 -12.91 9.82
C GLY A 100 12.61 -12.11 8.71
N ASP A 101 11.73 -12.74 7.91
CA ASP A 101 10.95 -12.01 6.92
C ASP A 101 9.95 -11.08 7.62
N VAL A 102 9.77 -9.90 7.04
CA VAL A 102 8.74 -8.91 7.43
C VAL A 102 7.75 -8.80 6.30
N HIS A 103 6.47 -9.02 6.61
CA HIS A 103 5.36 -8.89 5.68
C HIS A 103 4.56 -7.64 6.00
N ILE A 104 4.24 -6.87 4.97
CA ILE A 104 3.39 -5.68 5.07
C ILE A 104 2.16 -5.95 4.24
N HIS A 105 1.01 -6.02 4.90
CA HIS A 105 -0.28 -6.23 4.25
C HIS A 105 -0.99 -4.89 4.11
N PHE A 106 -1.29 -4.50 2.89
CA PHE A 106 -2.07 -3.31 2.61
C PHE A 106 -3.55 -3.66 2.56
N PHE A 107 -4.37 -2.94 3.32
CA PHE A 107 -5.82 -3.03 3.27
C PHE A 107 -6.35 -1.85 2.49
N GLY A 108 -6.81 -2.11 1.28
CA GLY A 108 -7.30 -1.09 0.38
C GLY A 108 -8.56 -0.39 0.88
N THR A 109 -8.83 0.76 0.28
CA THR A 109 -10.08 1.50 0.47
C THR A 109 -10.74 1.73 -0.89
N GLY A 110 -12.02 2.08 -0.91
CA GLY A 110 -12.74 2.46 -2.14
C GLY A 110 -12.40 3.88 -2.65
N THR A 111 -11.49 4.60 -1.98
CA THR A 111 -11.14 5.98 -2.32
C THR A 111 -9.99 6.01 -3.31
N LEU A 112 -10.31 6.33 -4.57
CA LEU A 112 -9.37 6.33 -5.69
C LEU A 112 -9.38 7.66 -6.42
N SER A 113 -8.26 8.36 -6.49
CA SER A 113 -8.12 9.64 -7.20
C SER A 113 -8.35 9.50 -8.71
N ILE A 114 -7.96 8.36 -9.28
CA ILE A 114 -8.18 8.06 -10.71
C ILE A 114 -9.67 7.96 -11.07
N ALA A 115 -10.52 7.53 -10.13
CA ALA A 115 -11.96 7.48 -10.34
C ALA A 115 -12.59 8.88 -10.46
N ASP A 116 -11.92 9.89 -9.91
CA ASP A 116 -12.31 11.30 -10.02
C ASP A 116 -11.60 12.03 -11.17
N GLY A 117 -10.95 11.28 -12.06
CA GLY A 117 -10.28 11.84 -13.23
C GLY A 117 -8.96 12.53 -12.95
N ILE A 118 -8.38 12.36 -11.76
CA ILE A 118 -7.08 12.95 -11.42
C ILE A 118 -5.95 12.20 -12.13
N ALA A 119 -5.28 12.89 -13.03
CA ALA A 119 -4.02 12.45 -13.60
C ALA A 119 -2.86 12.94 -12.72
N THR A 120 -2.14 12.01 -12.12
CA THR A 120 -0.97 12.33 -11.29
C THR A 120 0.26 12.62 -12.15
N GLU A 121 1.14 13.49 -11.66
CA GLU A 121 2.36 13.92 -12.32
C GLU A 121 3.58 13.72 -11.43
N ASP A 122 4.77 13.69 -12.05
CA ASP A 122 6.04 13.62 -11.31
C ASP A 122 6.16 14.79 -10.32
N GLY A 123 6.46 14.48 -9.07
CA GLY A 123 6.55 15.46 -7.99
C GLY A 123 5.25 15.71 -7.21
N ASP A 124 4.11 15.17 -7.63
CA ASP A 124 2.88 15.22 -6.83
C ASP A 124 3.12 14.56 -5.46
N GLU A 125 2.64 15.20 -4.41
CA GLU A 125 2.74 14.69 -3.04
C GLU A 125 1.42 14.09 -2.61
N PHE A 126 1.45 12.80 -2.25
CA PHE A 126 0.36 12.14 -1.56
C PHE A 126 0.46 12.41 -0.06
N GLU A 127 -0.64 12.72 0.58
CA GLU A 127 -0.76 12.88 2.02
C GLU A 127 -1.94 12.06 2.52
N ILE A 128 -1.66 11.18 3.48
CA ILE A 128 -2.68 10.32 4.11
C ILE A 128 -2.64 10.60 5.60
N SER A 129 -3.79 10.88 6.20
CA SER A 129 -3.93 11.15 7.64
C SER A 129 -5.17 10.49 8.19
N ALA A 130 -5.09 10.06 9.46
CA ALA A 130 -6.23 9.55 10.19
C ALA A 130 -6.07 9.88 11.69
N PRO A 131 -7.18 10.08 12.44
CA PRO A 131 -7.12 10.22 13.90
C PRO A 131 -6.47 9.00 14.56
N GLY A 132 -5.70 9.23 15.61
CA GLY A 132 -4.96 8.19 16.32
C GLY A 132 -3.57 7.89 15.74
N PHE A 133 -3.26 8.39 14.53
CA PHE A 133 -1.90 8.43 14.00
C PHE A 133 -1.33 9.83 14.21
N GLY A 134 -0.08 9.93 14.62
CA GLY A 134 0.55 11.22 14.95
C GLY A 134 0.77 12.07 13.70
N ALA A 135 1.80 11.78 12.94
CA ALA A 135 2.09 12.51 11.72
C ALA A 135 1.44 11.88 10.48
N PRO A 136 0.96 12.69 9.52
CA PRO A 136 0.47 12.16 8.25
C PRO A 136 1.59 11.50 7.45
N LEU A 137 1.26 10.42 6.76
CA LEU A 137 2.13 9.84 5.75
C LEU A 137 2.19 10.76 4.54
N ARG A 138 3.40 11.18 4.15
CA ARG A 138 3.65 11.97 2.94
C ARG A 138 4.67 11.28 2.08
N ASN A 139 4.36 11.11 0.80
CA ASN A 139 5.29 10.61 -0.18
C ASN A 139 5.09 11.30 -1.53
N ARG A 140 6.17 11.48 -2.28
CA ARG A 140 6.12 12.08 -3.61
C ARG A 140 6.12 11.01 -4.69
N LEU A 141 5.30 11.24 -5.70
CA LEU A 141 5.35 10.46 -6.93
C LEU A 141 6.64 10.77 -7.69
N LYS A 142 7.30 9.72 -8.15
CA LYS A 142 8.45 9.84 -9.04
C LYS A 142 8.27 8.91 -10.23
N THR A 143 8.38 9.47 -11.42
CA THR A 143 8.35 8.68 -12.65
C THR A 143 9.64 7.88 -12.78
N PHE A 144 9.50 6.56 -12.86
CA PHE A 144 10.61 5.65 -13.07
C PHE A 144 10.91 5.51 -14.57
N LYS A 145 12.18 5.66 -14.93
CA LYS A 145 12.65 5.39 -16.28
C LYS A 145 13.23 3.97 -16.33
N GLN A 146 12.64 3.13 -17.17
CA GLN A 146 13.17 1.80 -17.45
C GLN A 146 14.55 1.88 -18.06
N ASN A 147 15.56 1.35 -17.37
CA ASN A 147 16.97 1.34 -17.83
C ASN A 147 17.52 -0.08 -18.05
N TYR A 148 16.77 -1.12 -17.68
CA TYR A 148 17.16 -2.51 -17.93
C TYR A 148 16.80 -2.91 -19.35
N LYS A 149 17.76 -3.50 -20.08
CA LYS A 149 17.59 -3.91 -21.48
C LYS A 149 17.38 -5.42 -21.58
N PRO A 150 16.59 -5.90 -22.55
CA PRO A 150 16.52 -7.34 -22.87
C PRO A 150 17.92 -7.92 -23.10
N GLY A 151 18.16 -9.15 -22.67
CA GLY A 151 19.47 -9.82 -22.81
C GLY A 151 20.51 -9.38 -21.79
N GLY A 152 20.12 -8.60 -20.74
CA GLY A 152 21.03 -8.21 -19.67
C GLY A 152 21.44 -9.32 -18.72
N VAL A 153 20.76 -10.46 -18.73
CA VAL A 153 21.13 -11.66 -17.96
C VAL A 153 22.20 -12.43 -18.70
N LYS A 154 23.31 -12.71 -18.03
CA LYS A 154 24.42 -13.49 -18.59
C LYS A 154 24.47 -14.85 -17.90
N PRO A 155 24.88 -15.93 -18.62
CA PRO A 155 25.22 -17.19 -17.98
C PRO A 155 26.45 -17.02 -17.07
N LEU A 156 26.54 -17.86 -16.05
CA LEU A 156 27.74 -17.95 -15.18
C LEU A 156 28.93 -18.48 -15.96
#